data_690af9143ae683d5e29b590f90e29f3a
#
_entry.id   690af9143ae683d5e29b590f90e29f3a
#
_cell.length_a   1.000
_cell.length_b   1.000
_cell.length_c   1.000
_cell.angle_alpha   90.00
_cell.angle_beta   90.00
_cell.angle_gamma   90.00
#
_symmetry.space_group_name_H-M   'P 1'
#
loop_
_entity.id
_entity.type
_entity.pdbx_description
1 polymer ?
#
loop_
_entity_poly.entity_id
_entity_poly.type
_entity_poly.pdbx_seq_one_letter_code
_entity_poly.pdbx_strand_id
1 'polypeptide(L)'
;MDLRPYQAQCLDIIANTKENGRVVIPTAGGKTLIESLYLNKQLSFSGSKIHLILAPRIALLNQLIKDYRDAAGQGYVALAFHSGSAEPDYYQVKWQEFSTTIIEKVNEEIERSSILNKDLVIFSTVHSFHKLLNLEFDTVIADESQYLVGEQYFNTWQKLVAKRKLCFTATERHTPTINGRGLNNESVFGKVLFQTFPKELIDGGYIVPPKLHIMYASSENSIKTTINEVINLAKYQDQVTRETMPASKILFAMKGTDQVKTVIENVQLIKAAMPNHKIFTIVSNAKFGSMVDGVKKARGNFMKELRECDNAIICHYDILSEGIDIDGITGIAVMRNMIKSKLIQTIGRAVRLFKANPAAKRFALVSVPVVNGNDETRSWVGDIVKQIREAGFEINIEEINYTGDDGPGIADDDGLDDAYDFSKNKKIAQLLLEDIIHEMELLELRADLCNLTDEQLMTFE
;
A
#
# COMPACT_ATOMS: atom_id res chain seq x y z
N MET A 1 -1.68 3.83 -24.42
CA MET A 1 -0.84 3.60 -23.21
C MET A 1 -0.06 2.34 -23.48
N ASP A 2 1.27 2.44 -23.51
CA ASP A 2 2.10 1.28 -23.80
C ASP A 2 2.25 0.43 -22.54
N LEU A 3 2.00 -0.87 -22.70
CA LEU A 3 2.19 -1.84 -21.64
C LEU A 3 3.68 -2.11 -21.41
N ARG A 4 4.06 -2.24 -20.15
CA ARG A 4 5.38 -2.77 -19.81
C ARG A 4 5.48 -4.23 -20.25
N PRO A 5 6.66 -4.75 -20.62
CA PRO A 5 6.78 -6.12 -21.14
C PRO A 5 6.13 -7.19 -20.26
N TYR A 6 6.36 -7.15 -18.94
CA TYR A 6 5.73 -8.11 -18.02
C TYR A 6 4.21 -7.97 -17.92
N GLN A 7 3.66 -6.74 -18.10
CA GLN A 7 2.22 -6.52 -18.11
C GLN A 7 1.57 -7.13 -19.36
N ALA A 8 2.24 -6.97 -20.51
CA ALA A 8 1.81 -7.58 -21.77
C ALA A 8 1.84 -9.12 -21.67
N GLN A 9 2.93 -9.67 -21.12
CA GLN A 9 3.08 -11.10 -20.88
C GLN A 9 1.99 -11.63 -19.92
N CYS A 10 1.77 -10.95 -18.79
CA CYS A 10 0.72 -11.32 -17.83
C CYS A 10 -0.66 -11.33 -18.50
N LEU A 11 -0.98 -10.26 -19.24
CA LEU A 11 -2.26 -10.12 -19.94
C LEU A 11 -2.46 -11.23 -20.99
N ASP A 12 -1.40 -11.62 -21.69
CA ASP A 12 -1.45 -12.72 -22.66
C ASP A 12 -1.70 -14.06 -21.97
N ILE A 13 -0.96 -14.36 -20.91
CA ILE A 13 -1.13 -15.59 -20.13
C ILE A 13 -2.56 -15.71 -19.59
N ILE A 14 -3.05 -14.67 -18.91
CA ILE A 14 -4.40 -14.73 -18.33
C ILE A 14 -5.50 -14.72 -19.41
N ALA A 15 -5.27 -14.15 -20.58
CA ALA A 15 -6.24 -14.20 -21.69
C ALA A 15 -6.32 -15.57 -22.34
N ASN A 16 -5.22 -16.30 -22.45
CA ASN A 16 -5.14 -17.59 -23.10
C ASN A 16 -5.42 -18.78 -22.17
N THR A 17 -5.38 -18.56 -20.84
CA THR A 17 -5.70 -19.58 -19.84
C THR A 17 -7.18 -19.53 -19.50
N LYS A 18 -7.84 -20.67 -19.40
CA LYS A 18 -9.26 -20.79 -19.01
C LYS A 18 -9.47 -21.09 -17.51
N GLU A 19 -8.42 -21.51 -16.83
CA GLU A 19 -8.45 -21.91 -15.42
C GLU A 19 -8.56 -20.69 -14.49
N ASN A 20 -9.17 -20.90 -13.33
CA ASN A 20 -9.10 -19.97 -12.23
C ASN A 20 -7.65 -19.84 -11.75
N GLY A 21 -7.26 -18.67 -11.25
CA GLY A 21 -5.91 -18.52 -10.78
C GLY A 21 -5.57 -17.18 -10.16
N ARG A 22 -4.32 -17.09 -9.76
CA ARG A 22 -3.76 -15.95 -9.06
C ARG A 22 -2.72 -15.24 -9.90
N VAL A 23 -2.71 -13.93 -9.78
CA VAL A 23 -1.71 -13.04 -10.39
C VAL A 23 -1.03 -12.28 -9.26
N VAL A 24 0.27 -12.51 -9.10
CA VAL A 24 1.06 -11.92 -8.02
C VAL A 24 2.00 -10.87 -8.62
N ILE A 25 1.67 -9.61 -8.38
CA ILE A 25 2.43 -8.46 -8.88
C ILE A 25 2.66 -7.49 -7.73
N PRO A 26 3.90 -7.06 -7.47
CA PRO A 26 4.21 -6.12 -6.39
C PRO A 26 3.37 -4.86 -6.43
N THR A 27 3.25 -4.19 -5.28
CA THR A 27 2.65 -2.86 -5.22
C THR A 27 3.40 -1.92 -6.17
N ALA A 28 2.67 -1.01 -6.83
CA ALA A 28 3.18 -0.15 -7.91
C ALA A 28 3.48 -0.86 -9.25
N GLY A 29 3.28 -2.18 -9.36
CA GLY A 29 3.45 -2.92 -10.62
C GLY A 29 2.30 -2.72 -11.62
N GLY A 30 1.23 -1.99 -11.26
CA GLY A 30 0.13 -1.67 -12.19
C GLY A 30 -0.86 -2.81 -12.41
N LYS A 31 -1.19 -3.57 -11.35
CA LYS A 31 -2.23 -4.61 -11.34
C LYS A 31 -3.53 -4.14 -11.97
N THR A 32 -4.06 -3.01 -11.51
CA THR A 32 -5.32 -2.44 -11.97
C THR A 32 -5.40 -2.23 -13.48
N LEU A 33 -4.27 -1.86 -14.11
CA LEU A 33 -4.22 -1.73 -15.58
C LEU A 33 -4.40 -3.09 -16.27
N ILE A 34 -3.74 -4.13 -15.75
CA ILE A 34 -3.87 -5.51 -16.30
C ILE A 34 -5.30 -6.01 -16.11
N GLU A 35 -5.87 -5.82 -14.93
CA GLU A 35 -7.26 -6.21 -14.59
C GLU A 35 -8.26 -5.55 -15.54
N SER A 36 -8.15 -4.24 -15.72
CA SER A 36 -9.08 -3.47 -16.55
C SER A 36 -8.94 -3.83 -18.04
N LEU A 37 -7.73 -4.04 -18.54
CA LEU A 37 -7.51 -4.49 -19.91
C LEU A 37 -7.95 -5.94 -20.14
N TYR A 38 -7.79 -6.79 -19.13
CA TYR A 38 -8.32 -8.15 -19.18
C TYR A 38 -9.85 -8.13 -19.22
N LEU A 39 -10.50 -7.37 -18.35
CA LEU A 39 -11.95 -7.21 -18.39
C LEU A 39 -12.41 -6.72 -19.77
N ASN A 40 -11.76 -5.71 -20.33
CA ASN A 40 -12.11 -5.18 -21.64
C ASN A 40 -12.08 -6.25 -22.74
N LYS A 41 -11.13 -7.20 -22.68
CA LYS A 41 -11.09 -8.37 -23.58
C LYS A 41 -12.24 -9.36 -23.36
N GLN A 42 -12.86 -9.37 -22.18
CA GLN A 42 -13.97 -10.27 -21.85
C GLN A 42 -15.33 -9.69 -22.22
N LEU A 43 -15.42 -8.37 -22.36
CA LEU A 43 -16.67 -7.70 -22.72
C LEU A 43 -17.18 -8.17 -24.09
N SER A 44 -18.47 -8.37 -24.15
CA SER A 44 -19.19 -8.61 -25.41
C SER A 44 -20.23 -7.51 -25.59
N PHE A 45 -20.52 -7.15 -26.81
CA PHE A 45 -21.56 -6.15 -27.10
C PHE A 45 -22.95 -6.79 -27.21
N SER A 46 -23.18 -7.91 -26.51
CA SER A 46 -24.44 -8.67 -26.53
C SER A 46 -25.36 -8.37 -25.35
N GLY A 47 -24.84 -7.68 -24.30
CA GLY A 47 -25.62 -7.40 -23.10
C GLY A 47 -25.98 -8.61 -22.25
N SER A 48 -25.33 -9.77 -22.47
CA SER A 48 -25.66 -11.03 -21.82
C SER A 48 -24.71 -11.47 -20.73
N LYS A 49 -23.56 -10.76 -20.55
CA LYS A 49 -22.57 -11.14 -19.56
C LYS A 49 -22.63 -10.27 -18.32
N ILE A 50 -22.36 -10.92 -17.20
CA ILE A 50 -22.25 -10.25 -15.89
C ILE A 50 -20.86 -10.50 -15.35
N HIS A 51 -20.16 -9.41 -15.03
CA HIS A 51 -18.82 -9.45 -14.43
C HIS A 51 -18.85 -8.87 -13.03
N LEU A 52 -17.98 -9.37 -12.14
CA LEU A 52 -17.85 -8.89 -10.77
C LEU A 52 -16.42 -8.49 -10.50
N ILE A 53 -16.22 -7.26 -10.00
CA ILE A 53 -14.95 -6.74 -9.54
C ILE A 53 -15.05 -6.55 -8.03
N LEU A 54 -14.13 -7.17 -7.28
CA LEU A 54 -14.10 -7.11 -5.83
C LEU A 54 -12.91 -6.27 -5.35
N ALA A 55 -13.16 -5.43 -4.36
CA ALA A 55 -12.13 -4.70 -3.63
C ALA A 55 -12.41 -4.71 -2.12
N PRO A 56 -11.39 -4.58 -1.25
CA PRO A 56 -11.58 -4.64 0.19
C PRO A 56 -12.33 -3.43 0.77
N ARG A 57 -12.24 -2.26 0.14
CA ARG A 57 -12.81 -1.01 0.67
C ARG A 57 -13.46 -0.15 -0.40
N ILE A 58 -14.45 0.65 0.02
CA ILE A 58 -15.20 1.55 -0.86
C ILE A 58 -14.29 2.57 -1.56
N ALA A 59 -13.31 3.14 -0.85
CA ALA A 59 -12.40 4.12 -1.44
C ALA A 59 -11.55 3.52 -2.59
N LEU A 60 -11.07 2.27 -2.42
CA LEU A 60 -10.35 1.55 -3.48
C LEU A 60 -11.31 1.19 -4.62
N LEU A 61 -12.50 0.72 -4.29
CA LEU A 61 -13.52 0.37 -5.29
C LEU A 61 -13.88 1.56 -6.18
N ASN A 62 -14.06 2.75 -5.60
CA ASN A 62 -14.34 3.97 -6.35
C ASN A 62 -13.18 4.35 -7.27
N GLN A 63 -11.94 4.14 -6.83
CA GLN A 63 -10.78 4.34 -7.69
C GLN A 63 -10.73 3.32 -8.84
N LEU A 64 -10.99 2.02 -8.55
CA LEU A 64 -11.05 0.99 -9.58
C LEU A 64 -12.10 1.31 -10.65
N ILE A 65 -13.30 1.74 -10.25
CA ILE A 65 -14.34 2.14 -11.20
C ILE A 65 -13.83 3.19 -12.20
N LYS A 66 -13.07 4.18 -11.72
CA LYS A 66 -12.47 5.18 -12.58
C LYS A 66 -11.40 4.59 -13.48
N ASP A 67 -10.45 3.85 -12.89
CA ASP A 67 -9.31 3.31 -13.61
C ASP A 67 -9.77 2.31 -14.70
N TYR A 68 -10.80 1.50 -14.40
CA TYR A 68 -11.41 0.59 -15.37
C TYR A 68 -12.11 1.32 -16.51
N ARG A 69 -12.74 2.46 -16.22
CA ARG A 69 -13.36 3.30 -17.27
C ARG A 69 -12.35 3.98 -18.17
N ASP A 70 -11.29 4.49 -17.55
CA ASP A 70 -10.21 5.14 -18.29
C ASP A 70 -9.50 4.16 -19.23
N ALA A 71 -9.40 2.88 -18.83
CA ALA A 71 -8.74 1.83 -19.61
C ALA A 71 -9.67 1.08 -20.58
N ALA A 72 -10.92 0.78 -20.16
CA ALA A 72 -11.86 -0.04 -20.92
C ALA A 72 -12.96 0.77 -21.65
N GLY A 73 -12.99 2.09 -21.47
CA GLY A 73 -14.01 2.95 -22.03
C GLY A 73 -15.39 2.76 -21.41
N GLN A 74 -16.44 3.17 -22.14
CA GLN A 74 -17.83 3.10 -21.68
C GLN A 74 -18.63 1.93 -22.32
N GLY A 75 -17.93 0.86 -22.67
CA GLY A 75 -18.52 -0.30 -23.36
C GLY A 75 -19.44 -1.17 -22.50
N TYR A 76 -19.62 -0.87 -21.22
CA TYR A 76 -20.40 -1.66 -20.27
C TYR A 76 -21.30 -0.79 -19.39
N VAL A 77 -22.32 -1.40 -18.79
CA VAL A 77 -23.10 -0.81 -17.69
C VAL A 77 -22.35 -1.10 -16.40
N ALA A 78 -22.11 -0.09 -15.57
CA ALA A 78 -21.42 -0.28 -14.31
C ALA A 78 -22.36 -0.04 -13.14
N LEU A 79 -22.29 -0.91 -12.14
CA LEU A 79 -23.05 -0.82 -10.89
C LEU A 79 -22.10 -0.89 -9.71
N ALA A 80 -22.12 0.12 -8.83
CA ALA A 80 -21.43 0.08 -7.55
C ALA A 80 -22.29 -0.60 -6.50
N PHE A 81 -21.80 -1.72 -5.93
CA PHE A 81 -22.56 -2.53 -4.95
C PHE A 81 -21.89 -2.46 -3.56
N HIS A 82 -22.25 -1.44 -2.80
CA HIS A 82 -21.77 -1.21 -1.43
C HIS A 82 -22.70 -0.28 -0.65
N SER A 83 -22.58 -0.26 0.68
CA SER A 83 -23.44 0.51 1.59
C SER A 83 -23.05 1.98 1.77
N GLY A 84 -21.91 2.41 1.24
CA GLY A 84 -21.44 3.78 1.36
C GLY A 84 -21.97 4.66 0.23
N SER A 85 -22.04 5.97 0.47
CA SER A 85 -22.21 6.94 -0.60
C SER A 85 -20.94 7.04 -1.43
N ALA A 86 -21.05 7.04 -2.76
CA ALA A 86 -19.94 7.48 -3.60
C ALA A 86 -19.66 8.94 -3.28
N GLU A 87 -18.40 9.32 -3.04
CA GLU A 87 -18.05 10.71 -2.83
C GLU A 87 -18.25 11.50 -4.13
N PRO A 88 -19.16 12.51 -4.17
CA PRO A 88 -19.52 13.20 -5.42
C PRO A 88 -18.37 13.89 -6.12
N ASP A 89 -17.43 14.40 -5.33
CA ASP A 89 -16.36 15.27 -5.83
C ASP A 89 -15.23 14.52 -6.57
N TYR A 90 -15.22 13.20 -6.51
CA TYR A 90 -14.13 12.43 -7.09
C TYR A 90 -14.27 12.21 -8.61
N TYR A 91 -15.49 12.30 -9.16
CA TYR A 91 -15.72 11.77 -10.51
C TYR A 91 -16.48 12.64 -11.49
N GLN A 92 -17.00 13.80 -11.16
CA GLN A 92 -17.87 14.61 -12.05
C GLN A 92 -18.97 13.79 -12.80
N VAL A 93 -19.25 12.57 -12.35
CA VAL A 93 -20.23 11.66 -12.91
C VAL A 93 -21.29 11.39 -11.85
N LYS A 94 -22.55 11.46 -12.21
CA LYS A 94 -23.71 11.23 -11.33
C LYS A 94 -23.83 9.77 -10.82
N TRP A 95 -22.73 9.19 -10.33
CA TRP A 95 -22.67 7.80 -9.83
C TRP A 95 -23.34 7.58 -8.49
N GLN A 96 -23.64 8.63 -7.74
CA GLN A 96 -24.35 8.55 -6.47
C GLN A 96 -25.72 7.89 -6.58
N GLU A 97 -26.32 7.94 -7.77
CA GLU A 97 -27.62 7.35 -8.01
C GLU A 97 -27.57 5.80 -8.14
N PHE A 98 -26.36 5.20 -8.30
CA PHE A 98 -26.19 3.79 -8.63
C PHE A 98 -25.44 2.95 -7.60
N SER A 99 -25.05 3.49 -6.45
CA SER A 99 -24.53 2.71 -5.34
C SER A 99 -25.68 2.07 -4.57
N THR A 100 -25.69 0.76 -4.46
CA THR A 100 -26.76 0.02 -3.78
C THR A 100 -26.24 -1.22 -3.08
N THR A 101 -27.02 -1.75 -2.14
CA THR A 101 -26.90 -3.12 -1.62
C THR A 101 -28.23 -3.88 -1.76
N ILE A 102 -29.13 -3.39 -2.58
CA ILE A 102 -30.49 -3.91 -2.79
C ILE A 102 -30.46 -4.78 -4.06
N ILE A 103 -30.85 -6.05 -3.93
CA ILE A 103 -30.79 -7.02 -5.04
C ILE A 103 -31.76 -6.70 -6.16
N GLU A 104 -32.93 -6.16 -5.83
CA GLU A 104 -33.93 -5.74 -6.83
C GLU A 104 -33.33 -4.73 -7.81
N LYS A 105 -32.49 -3.80 -7.32
CA LYS A 105 -31.79 -2.85 -8.21
C LYS A 105 -30.71 -3.50 -9.06
N VAL A 106 -30.11 -4.57 -8.58
CA VAL A 106 -29.16 -5.36 -9.42
C VAL A 106 -29.93 -5.99 -10.58
N ASN A 107 -31.13 -6.55 -10.34
CA ASN A 107 -31.97 -7.14 -11.38
C ASN A 107 -32.43 -6.08 -12.40
N GLU A 108 -32.81 -4.88 -11.96
CA GLU A 108 -33.14 -3.75 -12.86
C GLU A 108 -31.95 -3.40 -13.77
N GLU A 109 -30.71 -3.38 -13.25
CA GLU A 109 -29.52 -3.09 -14.04
C GLU A 109 -29.14 -4.25 -14.98
N ILE A 110 -29.44 -5.51 -14.63
CA ILE A 110 -29.31 -6.66 -15.54
C ILE A 110 -30.26 -6.48 -16.73
N GLU A 111 -31.54 -6.18 -16.51
CA GLU A 111 -32.50 -5.92 -17.57
C GLU A 111 -32.08 -4.74 -18.44
N ARG A 112 -31.65 -3.63 -17.81
CA ARG A 112 -31.18 -2.45 -18.51
C ARG A 112 -29.96 -2.75 -19.37
N SER A 113 -28.99 -3.52 -18.88
CA SER A 113 -27.80 -3.89 -19.63
C SER A 113 -28.15 -4.71 -20.89
N SER A 114 -29.11 -5.62 -20.77
CA SER A 114 -29.63 -6.40 -21.88
C SER A 114 -30.30 -5.50 -22.94
N ILE A 115 -31.14 -4.55 -22.53
CA ILE A 115 -31.80 -3.60 -23.45
C ILE A 115 -30.74 -2.74 -24.19
N LEU A 116 -29.69 -2.34 -23.51
CA LEU A 116 -28.61 -1.52 -24.08
C LEU A 116 -27.60 -2.33 -24.93
N ASN A 117 -27.73 -3.65 -25.00
CA ASN A 117 -26.72 -4.56 -25.57
C ASN A 117 -25.30 -4.30 -25.00
N LYS A 118 -25.21 -4.08 -23.68
CA LYS A 118 -23.95 -3.86 -22.96
C LYS A 118 -23.87 -4.83 -21.79
N ASP A 119 -22.69 -5.41 -21.57
CA ASP A 119 -22.47 -6.26 -20.41
C ASP A 119 -22.58 -5.46 -19.11
N LEU A 120 -22.97 -6.11 -18.02
CA LEU A 120 -23.02 -5.52 -16.69
C LEU A 120 -21.73 -5.81 -15.94
N VAL A 121 -21.09 -4.77 -15.39
CA VAL A 121 -19.96 -4.88 -14.49
C VAL A 121 -20.37 -4.39 -13.11
N ILE A 122 -20.41 -5.30 -12.15
CA ILE A 122 -20.72 -5.01 -10.75
C ILE A 122 -19.41 -4.80 -10.00
N PHE A 123 -19.24 -3.64 -9.41
CA PHE A 123 -18.12 -3.32 -8.52
C PHE A 123 -18.58 -3.45 -7.07
N SER A 124 -18.08 -4.45 -6.34
CA SER A 124 -18.52 -4.73 -4.96
C SER A 124 -17.36 -4.76 -3.97
N THR A 125 -17.66 -4.37 -2.74
CA THR A 125 -16.72 -4.64 -1.65
C THR A 125 -16.80 -6.09 -1.20
N VAL A 126 -15.67 -6.61 -0.66
CA VAL A 126 -15.65 -7.95 -0.04
C VAL A 126 -16.64 -8.10 1.13
N HIS A 127 -17.10 -6.98 1.70
CA HIS A 127 -18.15 -6.99 2.75
C HIS A 127 -19.55 -7.21 2.19
N SER A 128 -19.82 -6.81 0.95
CA SER A 128 -21.18 -6.80 0.38
C SER A 128 -21.44 -7.96 -0.57
N PHE A 129 -20.39 -8.59 -1.15
CA PHE A 129 -20.57 -9.56 -2.25
C PHE A 129 -21.30 -10.86 -1.85
N HIS A 130 -21.40 -11.17 -0.55
CA HIS A 130 -22.18 -12.29 -0.06
C HIS A 130 -23.68 -12.22 -0.47
N LYS A 131 -24.19 -11.01 -0.74
CA LYS A 131 -25.56 -10.79 -1.20
C LYS A 131 -25.75 -11.14 -2.68
N LEU A 132 -24.67 -11.30 -3.44
CA LEU A 132 -24.68 -11.58 -4.88
C LEU A 132 -24.54 -13.07 -5.21
N LEU A 133 -24.62 -13.97 -4.22
CA LEU A 133 -24.42 -15.41 -4.39
C LEU A 133 -25.45 -16.10 -5.29
N ASN A 134 -26.61 -15.48 -5.50
CA ASN A 134 -27.66 -16.01 -6.40
C ASN A 134 -27.43 -15.66 -7.88
N LEU A 135 -26.36 -14.92 -8.19
CA LEU A 135 -25.99 -14.58 -9.56
C LEU A 135 -24.89 -15.51 -10.07
N GLU A 136 -24.90 -15.76 -11.36
CA GLU A 136 -23.82 -16.43 -12.07
C GLU A 136 -22.99 -15.38 -12.84
N PHE A 137 -21.68 -15.43 -12.69
CA PHE A 137 -20.78 -14.47 -13.30
C PHE A 137 -19.97 -15.10 -14.45
N ASP A 138 -19.75 -14.32 -15.51
CA ASP A 138 -18.82 -14.73 -16.56
C ASP A 138 -17.37 -14.59 -16.10
N THR A 139 -17.05 -13.48 -15.42
CA THR A 139 -15.73 -13.25 -14.87
C THR A 139 -15.83 -12.58 -13.50
N VAL A 140 -15.03 -13.05 -12.56
CA VAL A 140 -14.83 -12.41 -11.27
C VAL A 140 -13.35 -12.05 -11.13
N ILE A 141 -13.07 -10.79 -10.84
CA ILE A 141 -11.74 -10.28 -10.55
C ILE A 141 -11.73 -9.77 -9.11
N ALA A 142 -10.83 -10.31 -8.30
CA ALA A 142 -10.64 -9.85 -6.92
C ALA A 142 -9.30 -9.14 -6.79
N ASP A 143 -9.33 -7.81 -6.68
CA ASP A 143 -8.15 -7.02 -6.32
C ASP A 143 -7.90 -7.09 -4.80
N GLU A 144 -6.61 -7.07 -4.41
CA GLU A 144 -6.15 -7.27 -3.05
C GLU A 144 -6.74 -8.56 -2.44
N SER A 145 -6.67 -9.66 -3.18
CA SER A 145 -7.32 -10.94 -2.87
C SER A 145 -6.86 -11.59 -1.55
N GLN A 146 -5.75 -11.12 -0.91
CA GLN A 146 -5.38 -11.53 0.44
C GLN A 146 -6.43 -11.22 1.51
N TYR A 147 -7.41 -10.37 1.21
CA TYR A 147 -8.55 -10.14 2.11
C TYR A 147 -9.59 -11.27 2.07
N LEU A 148 -9.63 -12.07 0.99
CA LEU A 148 -10.56 -13.19 0.86
C LEU A 148 -10.25 -14.35 1.81
N VAL A 149 -9.08 -14.40 2.44
CA VAL A 149 -8.70 -15.47 3.38
C VAL A 149 -9.39 -15.37 4.75
N GLY A 150 -10.07 -14.25 5.03
CA GLY A 150 -10.94 -14.14 6.21
C GLY A 150 -12.11 -15.14 6.13
N GLU A 151 -12.47 -15.79 7.25
CA GLU A 151 -13.41 -16.91 7.27
C GLU A 151 -14.71 -16.64 6.51
N GLN A 152 -15.37 -15.52 6.79
CA GLN A 152 -16.63 -15.15 6.16
C GLN A 152 -16.45 -14.97 4.64
N TYR A 153 -15.36 -14.31 4.21
CA TYR A 153 -15.11 -14.01 2.80
C TYR A 153 -14.67 -15.26 2.04
N PHE A 154 -13.86 -16.11 2.68
CA PHE A 154 -13.44 -17.39 2.14
C PHE A 154 -14.65 -18.29 1.82
N ASN A 155 -15.55 -18.45 2.80
CA ASN A 155 -16.78 -19.27 2.63
C ASN A 155 -17.70 -18.69 1.54
N THR A 156 -17.78 -17.37 1.43
CA THR A 156 -18.55 -16.70 0.39
C THR A 156 -17.90 -16.89 -0.98
N TRP A 157 -16.57 -16.75 -1.07
CA TRP A 157 -15.81 -16.94 -2.30
C TRP A 157 -15.96 -18.36 -2.87
N GLN A 158 -15.95 -19.36 -1.99
CA GLN A 158 -16.16 -20.76 -2.40
C GLN A 158 -17.55 -20.96 -3.05
N LYS A 159 -18.58 -20.34 -2.48
CA LYS A 159 -19.98 -20.48 -2.95
C LYS A 159 -20.29 -19.65 -4.20
N LEU A 160 -19.46 -18.67 -4.51
CA LEU A 160 -19.66 -17.79 -5.64
C LEU A 160 -19.53 -18.56 -6.96
N VAL A 161 -20.55 -18.52 -7.80
CA VAL A 161 -20.59 -19.19 -9.10
C VAL A 161 -20.05 -18.26 -10.18
N ALA A 162 -19.02 -18.70 -10.89
CA ALA A 162 -18.44 -17.95 -12.00
C ALA A 162 -17.76 -18.90 -13.01
N LYS A 163 -17.80 -18.54 -14.29
CA LYS A 163 -17.07 -19.28 -15.33
C LYS A 163 -15.56 -19.10 -15.15
N ARG A 164 -15.14 -17.95 -14.63
CA ARG A 164 -13.75 -17.66 -14.34
C ARG A 164 -13.55 -16.75 -13.12
N LYS A 165 -12.61 -17.11 -12.26
CA LYS A 165 -12.20 -16.33 -11.08
C LYS A 165 -10.71 -16.02 -11.19
N LEU A 166 -10.34 -14.73 -11.09
CA LEU A 166 -8.96 -14.27 -11.03
C LEU A 166 -8.72 -13.49 -9.75
N CYS A 167 -7.65 -13.83 -9.06
CA CYS A 167 -7.22 -13.21 -7.82
C CYS A 167 -5.94 -12.41 -8.06
N PHE A 168 -5.99 -11.11 -7.82
CA PHE A 168 -4.83 -10.23 -7.92
C PHE A 168 -4.35 -9.82 -6.53
N THR A 169 -3.05 -9.87 -6.29
CA THR A 169 -2.44 -9.47 -5.02
C THR A 169 -0.99 -9.02 -5.21
N ALA A 170 -0.50 -8.19 -4.30
CA ALA A 170 0.93 -7.90 -4.18
C ALA A 170 1.61 -8.82 -3.16
N THR A 171 0.84 -9.32 -2.19
CA THR A 171 1.35 -10.13 -1.07
C THR A 171 0.39 -11.27 -0.80
N GLU A 172 0.82 -12.48 -1.10
CA GLU A 172 0.01 -13.66 -0.78
C GLU A 172 -0.03 -13.89 0.73
N ARG A 173 -1.20 -14.23 1.22
CA ARG A 173 -1.40 -14.65 2.60
C ARG A 173 -1.64 -16.15 2.62
N HIS A 174 -0.65 -16.88 3.07
CA HIS A 174 -0.68 -18.34 3.13
C HIS A 174 -1.12 -18.84 4.51
N THR A 175 -1.62 -20.06 4.56
CA THR A 175 -1.82 -20.83 5.79
C THR A 175 -0.89 -22.03 5.80
N PRO A 176 -0.49 -22.55 7.00
CA PRO A 176 0.41 -23.71 7.08
C PRO A 176 -0.15 -24.97 6.41
N THR A 177 -1.46 -25.08 6.31
CA THR A 177 -2.14 -26.20 5.65
C THR A 177 -2.55 -25.83 4.24
N ILE A 178 -2.23 -26.66 3.25
CA ILE A 178 -2.57 -26.45 1.83
C ILE A 178 -4.08 -26.31 1.62
N ASN A 179 -4.89 -27.07 2.39
CA ASN A 179 -6.35 -27.01 2.33
C ASN A 179 -6.94 -25.96 3.29
N GLY A 180 -6.11 -25.09 3.86
CA GLY A 180 -6.55 -24.01 4.72
C GLY A 180 -7.19 -22.86 3.96
N ARG A 181 -7.46 -21.77 4.69
CA ARG A 181 -8.05 -20.55 4.11
C ARG A 181 -7.05 -19.63 3.40
N GLY A 182 -5.77 -20.01 3.31
CA GLY A 182 -4.74 -19.22 2.65
C GLY A 182 -4.87 -19.19 1.12
N LEU A 183 -4.25 -18.20 0.49
CA LEU A 183 -4.19 -18.13 -0.98
C LEU A 183 -3.45 -19.33 -1.59
N ASN A 184 -2.62 -20.02 -0.82
CA ASN A 184 -1.99 -21.28 -1.21
C ASN A 184 -2.96 -22.47 -1.34
N ASN A 185 -4.24 -22.29 -1.04
CA ASN A 185 -5.28 -23.30 -1.33
C ASN A 185 -5.68 -23.21 -2.81
N GLU A 186 -4.99 -23.96 -3.66
CA GLU A 186 -5.21 -23.95 -5.11
C GLU A 186 -6.58 -24.50 -5.52
N SER A 187 -7.21 -25.34 -4.71
CA SER A 187 -8.55 -25.83 -4.98
C SER A 187 -9.61 -24.72 -4.94
N VAL A 188 -9.34 -23.64 -4.21
CA VAL A 188 -10.25 -22.50 -4.01
C VAL A 188 -9.83 -21.29 -4.82
N PHE A 189 -8.54 -20.98 -4.84
CA PHE A 189 -8.02 -19.76 -5.48
C PHE A 189 -7.33 -20.01 -6.83
N GLY A 190 -7.18 -21.26 -7.24
CA GLY A 190 -6.44 -21.65 -8.43
C GLY A 190 -4.92 -21.56 -8.26
N LYS A 191 -4.17 -21.92 -9.30
CA LYS A 191 -2.72 -21.83 -9.34
C LYS A 191 -2.23 -20.41 -9.55
N VAL A 192 -0.96 -20.15 -9.28
CA VAL A 192 -0.31 -18.92 -9.72
C VAL A 192 -0.14 -18.98 -11.25
N LEU A 193 -0.85 -18.11 -11.96
CA LEU A 193 -0.79 -17.98 -13.41
C LEU A 193 0.36 -17.09 -13.85
N PHE A 194 0.61 -16.04 -13.08
CA PHE A 194 1.70 -15.11 -13.35
C PHE A 194 2.21 -14.53 -12.03
N GLN A 195 3.52 -14.38 -11.95
CA GLN A 195 4.21 -13.75 -10.83
C GLN A 195 5.38 -12.93 -11.35
N THR A 196 5.61 -11.76 -10.75
CA THR A 196 6.83 -10.96 -10.89
C THR A 196 7.27 -10.44 -9.53
N PHE A 197 8.53 -10.08 -9.41
CA PHE A 197 9.15 -9.69 -8.14
C PHE A 197 9.57 -8.21 -8.16
N PRO A 198 9.67 -7.54 -7.00
CA PRO A 198 10.14 -6.16 -6.92
C PRO A 198 11.48 -5.94 -7.60
N LYS A 199 12.42 -6.89 -7.49
CA LYS A 199 13.73 -6.82 -8.16
C LYS A 199 13.57 -6.65 -9.68
N GLU A 200 12.75 -7.46 -10.33
CA GLU A 200 12.51 -7.37 -11.77
C GLU A 200 11.94 -6.01 -12.17
N LEU A 201 11.08 -5.43 -11.30
CA LEU A 201 10.50 -4.12 -11.54
C LEU A 201 11.51 -2.98 -11.35
N ILE A 202 12.46 -3.14 -10.41
CA ILE A 202 13.56 -2.20 -10.17
C ILE A 202 14.55 -2.27 -11.34
N ASP A 203 14.98 -3.45 -11.71
CA ASP A 203 15.93 -3.69 -12.81
C ASP A 203 15.37 -3.19 -14.15
N GLY A 204 14.06 -3.33 -14.34
CA GLY A 204 13.33 -2.77 -15.47
C GLY A 204 13.09 -1.27 -15.42
N GLY A 205 13.47 -0.59 -14.34
CA GLY A 205 13.25 0.85 -14.15
C GLY A 205 11.77 1.25 -13.99
N TYR A 206 10.90 0.35 -13.53
CA TYR A 206 9.46 0.58 -13.35
C TYR A 206 9.08 1.07 -11.97
N ILE A 207 9.92 0.80 -10.98
CA ILE A 207 9.88 1.32 -9.61
C ILE A 207 11.31 1.61 -9.15
N VAL A 208 11.46 2.33 -8.03
CA VAL A 208 12.76 2.58 -7.43
C VAL A 208 13.00 1.68 -6.22
N PRO A 209 14.26 1.38 -5.87
CA PRO A 209 14.59 0.64 -4.66
C PRO A 209 14.25 1.45 -3.40
N PRO A 210 13.79 0.80 -2.32
CA PRO A 210 13.71 1.41 -1.00
C PRO A 210 15.11 1.51 -0.38
N LYS A 211 15.39 2.64 0.30
CA LYS A 211 16.56 2.85 1.16
C LYS A 211 16.11 2.96 2.61
N LEU A 212 16.67 2.13 3.49
CA LEU A 212 16.31 2.16 4.90
C LEU A 212 17.18 3.17 5.65
N HIS A 213 16.53 4.00 6.45
CA HIS A 213 17.16 4.95 7.36
C HIS A 213 16.64 4.73 8.78
N ILE A 214 17.55 4.54 9.73
CA ILE A 214 17.21 4.38 11.13
C ILE A 214 17.61 5.67 11.87
N MET A 215 16.66 6.27 12.58
CA MET A 215 16.87 7.43 13.40
C MET A 215 16.69 7.07 14.88
N TYR A 216 17.64 7.47 15.73
CA TYR A 216 17.46 7.31 17.15
C TYR A 216 16.52 8.38 17.71
N ALA A 217 15.52 7.93 18.45
CA ALA A 217 14.52 8.77 19.10
C ALA A 217 14.69 8.72 20.61
N SER A 218 14.24 9.76 21.31
CA SER A 218 14.19 9.81 22.77
C SER A 218 13.21 8.77 23.32
N SER A 219 13.52 8.21 24.51
CA SER A 219 12.64 7.28 25.21
C SER A 219 11.37 7.93 25.79
N GLU A 220 11.30 9.25 25.83
CA GLU A 220 10.16 9.98 26.37
C GLU A 220 8.97 10.01 25.42
N ASN A 221 7.80 9.55 25.89
CA ASN A 221 6.54 9.68 25.19
C ASN A 221 5.86 11.02 25.49
N SER A 222 6.50 12.13 25.10
CA SER A 222 5.95 13.47 25.28
C SER A 222 5.41 14.05 23.96
N ILE A 223 4.58 15.10 24.06
CA ILE A 223 4.12 15.87 22.89
C ILE A 223 5.33 16.43 22.14
N LYS A 224 6.31 16.95 22.89
CA LYS A 224 7.56 17.53 22.37
C LYS A 224 8.37 16.50 21.60
N THR A 225 8.51 15.28 22.13
CA THR A 225 9.20 14.17 21.48
C THR A 225 8.54 13.82 20.12
N THR A 226 7.21 13.67 20.08
CA THR A 226 6.51 13.37 18.83
C THR A 226 6.71 14.43 17.76
N ILE A 227 6.67 15.72 18.14
CA ILE A 227 6.85 16.83 17.19
C ILE A 227 8.30 16.88 16.71
N ASN A 228 9.27 16.71 17.60
CA ASN A 228 10.69 16.67 17.24
C ASN A 228 11.02 15.50 16.31
N GLU A 229 10.47 14.31 16.56
CA GLU A 229 10.61 13.15 15.67
C GLU A 229 10.08 13.45 14.26
N VAL A 230 8.90 14.05 14.15
CA VAL A 230 8.31 14.42 12.84
C VAL A 230 9.21 15.45 12.15
N ILE A 231 9.66 16.49 12.85
CA ILE A 231 10.51 17.54 12.29
C ILE A 231 11.87 16.97 11.84
N ASN A 232 12.53 16.19 12.67
CA ASN A 232 13.88 15.66 12.39
C ASN A 232 13.84 14.67 11.22
N LEU A 233 12.87 13.74 11.20
CA LEU A 233 12.69 12.83 10.09
C LEU A 233 12.34 13.56 8.79
N ALA A 234 11.47 14.59 8.87
CA ALA A 234 11.12 15.37 7.71
C ALA A 234 12.32 16.16 7.16
N LYS A 235 13.11 16.81 8.01
CA LYS A 235 14.32 17.55 7.61
C LYS A 235 15.33 16.62 6.93
N TYR A 236 15.62 15.49 7.55
CA TYR A 236 16.54 14.52 6.97
C TYR A 236 16.07 14.02 5.61
N GLN A 237 14.81 13.57 5.52
CA GLN A 237 14.26 13.08 4.24
C GLN A 237 14.22 14.19 3.19
N ASP A 238 13.87 15.42 3.55
CA ASP A 238 13.89 16.56 2.63
C ASP A 238 15.31 16.84 2.12
N GLN A 239 16.29 16.87 3.00
CA GLN A 239 17.69 17.10 2.64
C GLN A 239 18.19 16.04 1.65
N VAL A 240 18.03 14.75 1.96
CA VAL A 240 18.52 13.65 1.12
C VAL A 240 17.75 13.59 -0.22
N THR A 241 16.45 13.85 -0.23
CA THR A 241 15.68 13.82 -1.46
C THR A 241 15.97 15.01 -2.37
N ARG A 242 16.18 16.21 -1.83
CA ARG A 242 16.48 17.41 -2.64
C ARG A 242 17.79 17.36 -3.39
N GLU A 243 18.75 16.54 -2.98
CA GLU A 243 19.98 16.34 -3.72
C GLU A 243 19.73 15.76 -5.13
N THR A 244 18.63 15.02 -5.30
CA THR A 244 18.36 14.25 -6.53
C THR A 244 16.96 14.41 -7.07
N MET A 245 16.03 15.02 -6.34
CA MET A 245 14.60 15.05 -6.68
C MET A 245 14.04 16.49 -6.60
N PRO A 246 13.12 16.86 -7.50
CA PRO A 246 12.56 18.22 -7.55
C PRO A 246 11.52 18.47 -6.43
N ALA A 247 11.00 17.43 -5.79
CA ALA A 247 9.91 17.48 -4.83
C ALA A 247 10.22 16.63 -3.59
N SER A 248 9.55 16.92 -2.47
CA SER A 248 9.67 16.17 -1.22
C SER A 248 8.28 15.98 -0.59
N LYS A 249 7.70 14.79 -0.77
CA LYS A 249 6.46 14.38 -0.11
C LYS A 249 6.73 13.19 0.81
N ILE A 250 6.58 13.40 2.10
CA ILE A 250 6.93 12.44 3.14
C ILE A 250 5.65 11.95 3.82
N LEU A 251 5.45 10.63 3.81
CA LEU A 251 4.27 9.99 4.41
C LEU A 251 4.62 9.42 5.79
N PHE A 252 4.03 9.95 6.85
CA PHE A 252 4.17 9.49 8.22
C PHE A 252 3.05 8.52 8.60
N ALA A 253 3.38 7.25 8.79
CA ALA A 253 2.47 6.23 9.34
C ALA A 253 2.52 6.27 10.87
N MET A 254 1.66 7.11 11.47
CA MET A 254 1.66 7.44 12.90
C MET A 254 1.22 6.25 13.79
N LYS A 255 1.63 6.22 15.06
CA LYS A 255 1.29 5.16 16.04
C LYS A 255 -0.21 5.09 16.33
N GLY A 256 -0.91 6.22 16.30
CA GLY A 256 -2.32 6.30 16.60
C GLY A 256 -2.94 7.66 16.22
N THR A 257 -4.25 7.76 16.40
CA THR A 257 -4.99 9.01 16.16
C THR A 257 -4.56 10.14 17.09
N ASP A 258 -4.08 9.83 18.29
CA ASP A 258 -3.63 10.84 19.26
C ASP A 258 -2.34 11.51 18.83
N GLN A 259 -1.39 10.77 18.24
CA GLN A 259 -0.22 11.41 17.65
C GLN A 259 -0.57 12.32 16.47
N VAL A 260 -1.55 11.93 15.62
CA VAL A 260 -2.00 12.82 14.56
C VAL A 260 -2.66 14.08 15.12
N LYS A 261 -3.43 13.98 16.22
CA LYS A 261 -3.98 15.15 16.93
C LYS A 261 -2.86 16.04 17.46
N THR A 262 -1.83 15.46 18.08
CA THR A 262 -0.64 16.20 18.53
C THR A 262 0.00 17.01 17.39
N VAL A 263 0.12 16.42 16.20
CA VAL A 263 0.59 17.15 15.00
C VAL A 263 -0.35 18.28 14.62
N ILE A 264 -1.67 18.06 14.62
CA ILE A 264 -2.68 19.08 14.29
C ILE A 264 -2.58 20.28 15.26
N GLU A 265 -2.47 20.02 16.55
CA GLU A 265 -2.43 21.05 17.60
C GLU A 265 -1.10 21.84 17.58
N ASN A 266 -0.03 21.26 17.04
CA ASN A 266 1.30 21.84 16.98
C ASN A 266 1.79 22.12 15.54
N VAL A 267 0.86 22.22 14.58
CA VAL A 267 1.18 22.41 13.15
C VAL A 267 2.08 23.62 12.90
N GLN A 268 1.96 24.68 13.69
CA GLN A 268 2.75 25.91 13.54
C GLN A 268 4.25 25.67 13.86
N LEU A 269 4.58 24.78 14.80
CA LEU A 269 5.96 24.43 15.12
C LEU A 269 6.60 23.68 13.95
N ILE A 270 5.86 22.72 13.37
CA ILE A 270 6.35 21.97 12.20
C ILE A 270 6.48 22.93 11.00
N LYS A 271 5.53 23.83 10.81
CA LYS A 271 5.54 24.82 9.73
C LYS A 271 6.74 25.79 9.86
N ALA A 272 7.05 26.23 11.08
CA ALA A 272 8.22 27.07 11.34
C ALA A 272 9.54 26.34 11.00
N ALA A 273 9.62 25.03 11.30
CA ALA A 273 10.79 24.21 11.02
C ALA A 273 10.89 23.81 9.53
N MET A 274 9.76 23.68 8.83
CA MET A 274 9.63 23.21 7.44
C MET A 274 8.73 24.17 6.63
N PRO A 275 9.14 25.44 6.42
CA PRO A 275 8.26 26.49 5.86
C PRO A 275 7.81 26.20 4.43
N ASN A 276 8.59 25.46 3.66
CA ASN A 276 8.30 25.11 2.27
C ASN A 276 7.37 23.91 2.10
N HIS A 277 7.00 23.22 3.20
CA HIS A 277 6.12 22.06 3.15
C HIS A 277 4.71 22.42 3.61
N LYS A 278 3.69 21.85 2.95
CA LYS A 278 2.33 21.82 3.47
C LYS A 278 2.17 20.63 4.41
N ILE A 279 1.47 20.84 5.51
CA ILE A 279 1.22 19.81 6.52
C ILE A 279 -0.17 19.24 6.31
N PHE A 280 -0.23 18.00 5.87
CA PHE A 280 -1.47 17.26 5.67
C PHE A 280 -1.68 16.28 6.82
N THR A 281 -2.84 16.33 7.44
CA THR A 281 -3.23 15.38 8.50
C THR A 281 -4.57 14.76 8.18
N ILE A 282 -4.69 13.44 8.37
CA ILE A 282 -5.95 12.74 8.12
C ILE A 282 -6.19 11.61 9.12
N VAL A 283 -7.36 11.65 9.74
CA VAL A 283 -7.87 10.64 10.67
C VAL A 283 -9.33 10.32 10.38
N SER A 284 -9.77 9.11 10.76
CA SER A 284 -11.17 8.68 10.61
C SER A 284 -12.16 9.43 11.54
N ASN A 285 -11.66 10.15 12.53
CA ASN A 285 -12.50 10.89 13.47
C ASN A 285 -13.14 12.10 12.80
N ALA A 286 -14.47 12.18 12.83
CA ALA A 286 -15.25 13.27 12.21
C ALA A 286 -14.89 14.68 12.73
N LYS A 287 -14.40 14.81 13.98
CA LYS A 287 -13.99 16.09 14.56
C LYS A 287 -12.77 16.67 13.85
N PHE A 288 -11.76 15.83 13.57
CA PHE A 288 -10.51 16.25 12.94
C PHE A 288 -10.55 16.03 11.42
N GLY A 289 -10.95 14.84 10.97
CA GLY A 289 -11.11 14.52 9.55
C GLY A 289 -9.84 14.75 8.74
N SER A 290 -9.95 15.54 7.67
CA SER A 290 -8.85 15.91 6.78
C SER A 290 -8.50 17.39 6.98
N MET A 291 -7.23 17.71 7.25
CA MET A 291 -6.76 19.07 7.45
C MET A 291 -5.51 19.38 6.63
N VAL A 292 -5.37 20.63 6.20
CA VAL A 292 -4.17 21.17 5.55
C VAL A 292 -3.72 22.37 6.34
N ASP A 293 -2.47 22.38 6.81
CA ASP A 293 -1.89 23.43 7.66
C ASP A 293 -2.79 23.78 8.86
N GLY A 294 -3.43 22.77 9.47
CA GLY A 294 -4.36 22.92 10.61
C GLY A 294 -5.78 23.36 10.23
N VAL A 295 -6.07 23.63 8.95
CA VAL A 295 -7.39 24.05 8.49
C VAL A 295 -8.17 22.83 7.95
N LYS A 296 -9.37 22.61 8.46
CA LYS A 296 -10.25 21.51 8.04
C LYS A 296 -10.66 21.67 6.57
N LYS A 297 -10.58 20.62 5.80
CA LYS A 297 -10.93 20.56 4.38
C LYS A 297 -11.86 19.40 4.10
N ALA A 298 -12.76 19.57 3.13
CA ALA A 298 -13.47 18.45 2.53
C ALA A 298 -12.44 17.50 1.88
N ARG A 299 -12.69 16.18 1.92
CA ARG A 299 -11.74 15.17 1.46
C ARG A 299 -11.31 15.36 0.00
N GLY A 300 -12.23 15.73 -0.88
CA GLY A 300 -11.93 16.04 -2.27
C GLY A 300 -10.91 17.18 -2.43
N ASN A 301 -11.12 18.29 -1.74
CA ASN A 301 -10.22 19.45 -1.74
C ASN A 301 -8.86 19.11 -1.11
N PHE A 302 -8.85 18.34 -0.01
CA PHE A 302 -7.63 17.82 0.60
C PHE A 302 -6.81 16.99 -0.40
N MET A 303 -7.44 16.06 -1.10
CA MET A 303 -6.77 15.20 -2.07
C MET A 303 -6.28 15.97 -3.30
N LYS A 304 -7.06 16.95 -3.76
CA LYS A 304 -6.66 17.84 -4.86
C LYS A 304 -5.40 18.62 -4.48
N GLU A 305 -5.42 19.28 -3.32
CA GLU A 305 -4.31 20.10 -2.84
C GLU A 305 -3.04 19.26 -2.58
N LEU A 306 -3.20 18.01 -2.09
CA LEU A 306 -2.09 17.08 -1.90
C LEU A 306 -1.46 16.60 -3.22
N ARG A 307 -2.25 16.45 -4.27
CA ARG A 307 -1.72 16.10 -5.60
C ARG A 307 -0.96 17.25 -6.25
N GLU A 308 -1.47 18.47 -6.10
CA GLU A 308 -0.95 19.67 -6.75
C GLU A 308 0.30 20.25 -6.04
N CYS A 309 0.54 19.94 -4.77
CA CYS A 309 1.73 20.44 -4.08
C CYS A 309 2.96 19.58 -4.37
N ASP A 310 4.14 20.21 -4.39
CA ASP A 310 5.42 19.52 -4.58
C ASP A 310 6.04 19.06 -3.26
N ASN A 311 5.79 19.79 -2.17
CA ASN A 311 6.37 19.49 -0.86
C ASN A 311 5.29 19.30 0.19
N ALA A 312 5.29 18.14 0.84
CA ALA A 312 4.27 17.80 1.84
C ALA A 312 4.83 16.91 2.95
N ILE A 313 4.36 17.17 4.16
CA ILE A 313 4.42 16.25 5.30
C ILE A 313 3.01 15.72 5.51
N ILE A 314 2.83 14.40 5.38
CA ILE A 314 1.51 13.76 5.37
C ILE A 314 1.42 12.83 6.57
N CYS A 315 0.71 13.22 7.62
CA CYS A 315 0.54 12.40 8.82
C CYS A 315 -0.82 11.70 8.80
N HIS A 316 -0.81 10.38 8.91
CA HIS A 316 -2.03 9.59 8.90
C HIS A 316 -1.99 8.39 9.86
N TYR A 317 -3.18 7.93 10.24
CA TYR A 317 -3.37 6.65 10.91
C TYR A 317 -4.41 5.82 10.14
N ASP A 318 -3.99 4.70 9.54
CA ASP A 318 -4.74 3.69 8.79
C ASP A 318 -5.51 4.15 7.52
N ILE A 319 -5.79 5.44 7.34
CA ILE A 319 -6.67 5.92 6.25
C ILE A 319 -5.96 5.93 4.89
N LEU A 320 -4.68 6.30 4.86
CA LEU A 320 -3.90 6.39 3.63
C LEU A 320 -3.11 5.10 3.33
N SER A 321 -3.24 4.06 4.16
CA SER A 321 -2.53 2.79 3.92
C SER A 321 -3.11 2.00 2.74
N GLU A 322 -4.33 2.28 2.28
CA GLU A 322 -4.99 1.53 1.22
C GLU A 322 -5.72 2.45 0.22
N GLY A 323 -5.56 2.16 -1.07
CA GLY A 323 -6.43 2.64 -2.15
C GLY A 323 -6.32 4.11 -2.58
N ILE A 324 -5.35 4.91 -2.13
CA ILE A 324 -5.21 6.30 -2.56
C ILE A 324 -3.94 6.47 -3.38
N ASP A 325 -4.07 6.92 -4.63
CA ASP A 325 -2.94 7.27 -5.48
C ASP A 325 -2.49 8.70 -5.20
N ILE A 326 -1.32 8.83 -4.59
CA ILE A 326 -0.62 10.10 -4.36
C ILE A 326 0.67 10.06 -5.16
N ASP A 327 0.74 10.88 -6.20
CA ASP A 327 1.96 11.05 -6.96
C ASP A 327 3.01 11.84 -6.17
N GLY A 328 4.28 11.52 -6.38
CA GLY A 328 5.39 12.29 -5.83
C GLY A 328 5.78 11.95 -4.41
N ILE A 329 5.27 10.89 -3.76
CA ILE A 329 5.79 10.45 -2.46
C ILE A 329 7.25 10.05 -2.63
N THR A 330 8.15 10.71 -1.89
CA THR A 330 9.61 10.48 -1.94
C THR A 330 10.09 9.55 -0.83
N GLY A 331 9.38 9.54 0.30
CA GLY A 331 9.72 8.70 1.42
C GLY A 331 8.56 8.45 2.37
N ILE A 332 8.79 7.52 3.26
CA ILE A 332 7.86 7.17 4.36
C ILE A 332 8.59 7.20 5.69
N ALA A 333 7.89 7.57 6.75
CA ALA A 333 8.33 7.41 8.13
C ALA A 333 7.42 6.40 8.82
N VAL A 334 7.97 5.27 9.23
CA VAL A 334 7.24 4.17 9.86
C VAL A 334 7.28 4.36 11.37
N MET A 335 6.29 5.06 11.92
CA MET A 335 6.26 5.44 13.33
C MET A 335 5.67 4.34 14.24
N ARG A 336 5.31 3.20 13.70
CA ARG A 336 4.69 2.09 14.44
C ARG A 336 5.03 0.73 13.82
N ASN A 337 4.93 -0.33 14.62
CA ASN A 337 4.93 -1.68 14.06
C ASN A 337 3.72 -1.89 13.15
N MET A 338 3.93 -2.47 12.00
CA MET A 338 2.91 -2.72 10.98
C MET A 338 2.97 -4.17 10.54
N ILE A 339 1.80 -4.76 10.30
CA ILE A 339 1.75 -6.08 9.65
C ILE A 339 2.31 -5.98 8.23
N LYS A 340 2.94 -7.05 7.76
CA LYS A 340 3.64 -7.13 6.45
C LYS A 340 2.85 -6.50 5.30
N SER A 341 1.58 -6.85 5.14
CA SER A 341 0.77 -6.33 4.03
C SER A 341 0.63 -4.81 4.05
N LYS A 342 0.41 -4.20 5.23
CA LYS A 342 0.30 -2.75 5.37
C LYS A 342 1.64 -2.04 5.16
N LEU A 343 2.73 -2.61 5.69
CA LEU A 343 4.07 -2.08 5.49
C LEU A 343 4.43 -2.04 4.01
N ILE A 344 4.28 -3.17 3.31
CA ILE A 344 4.60 -3.29 1.89
C ILE A 344 3.71 -2.39 1.01
N GLN A 345 2.43 -2.26 1.34
CA GLN A 345 1.55 -1.30 0.66
C GLN A 345 1.98 0.15 0.88
N THR A 346 2.46 0.49 2.09
CA THR A 346 2.95 1.83 2.40
C THR A 346 4.26 2.13 1.66
N ILE A 347 5.21 1.20 1.68
CA ILE A 347 6.47 1.28 0.90
C ILE A 347 6.16 1.37 -0.60
N GLY A 348 5.23 0.58 -1.08
CA GLY A 348 4.80 0.57 -2.47
C GLY A 348 4.29 1.91 -3.01
N ARG A 349 3.88 2.83 -2.13
CA ARG A 349 3.56 4.21 -2.53
C ARG A 349 4.79 5.05 -2.79
N ALA A 350 5.80 4.87 -1.96
CA ALA A 350 7.04 5.62 -2.08
C ALA A 350 7.93 5.11 -3.22
N VAL A 351 7.90 3.83 -3.57
CA VAL A 351 8.74 3.30 -4.66
C VAL A 351 8.22 3.61 -6.07
N ARG A 352 7.04 4.22 -6.20
CA ARG A 352 6.51 4.67 -7.50
C ARG A 352 7.38 5.77 -8.09
N LEU A 353 7.54 5.73 -9.40
CA LEU A 353 8.19 6.81 -10.16
C LEU A 353 7.32 8.08 -10.15
N PHE A 354 7.93 9.23 -10.37
CA PHE A 354 7.18 10.44 -10.66
C PHE A 354 6.53 10.36 -12.04
N LYS A 355 5.23 10.67 -12.14
CA LYS A 355 4.52 10.63 -13.42
C LYS A 355 5.07 11.63 -14.42
N ALA A 356 5.41 12.85 -13.95
CA ALA A 356 5.92 13.92 -14.80
C ALA A 356 7.37 13.71 -15.27
N ASN A 357 8.23 13.16 -14.41
CA ASN A 357 9.64 12.91 -14.70
C ASN A 357 10.12 11.63 -13.99
N PRO A 358 9.90 10.44 -14.57
CA PRO A 358 10.28 9.18 -13.96
C PRO A 358 11.77 9.08 -13.60
N ALA A 359 12.65 9.62 -14.43
CA ALA A 359 14.10 9.56 -14.24
C ALA A 359 14.61 10.41 -13.06
N ALA A 360 13.83 11.39 -12.59
CA ALA A 360 14.22 12.23 -11.47
C ALA A 360 14.19 11.50 -10.12
N LYS A 361 13.55 10.32 -10.04
CA LYS A 361 13.47 9.55 -8.80
C LYS A 361 14.37 8.33 -8.88
N ARG A 362 15.32 8.22 -7.93
CA ARG A 362 16.31 7.13 -7.92
C ARG A 362 16.08 6.11 -6.80
N PHE A 363 15.43 6.52 -5.71
CA PHE A 363 15.14 5.67 -4.55
C PHE A 363 13.91 6.20 -3.80
N ALA A 364 13.45 5.42 -2.81
CA ALA A 364 12.43 5.82 -1.84
C ALA A 364 13.01 5.67 -0.42
N LEU A 365 12.94 6.72 0.40
CA LEU A 365 13.38 6.61 1.79
C LEU A 365 12.33 5.92 2.65
N VAL A 366 12.80 4.97 3.47
CA VAL A 366 12.00 4.31 4.51
C VAL A 366 12.67 4.62 5.85
N SER A 367 12.14 5.57 6.60
CA SER A 367 12.71 5.98 7.89
C SER A 367 11.97 5.30 9.04
N VAL A 368 12.74 4.80 10.00
CA VAL A 368 12.22 4.12 11.20
C VAL A 368 12.86 4.75 12.44
N PRO A 369 12.06 5.39 13.33
CA PRO A 369 12.59 5.86 14.61
C PRO A 369 12.76 4.68 15.57
N VAL A 370 13.92 4.61 16.21
CA VAL A 370 14.28 3.58 17.19
C VAL A 370 14.57 4.26 18.53
N VAL A 371 13.93 3.79 19.59
CA VAL A 371 14.14 4.30 20.94
C VAL A 371 15.36 3.61 21.56
N ASN A 372 16.31 4.43 22.02
CA ASN A 372 17.54 3.94 22.62
C ASN A 372 17.24 3.11 23.90
N GLY A 373 17.87 1.92 24.03
CA GLY A 373 17.72 1.05 25.21
C GLY A 373 16.41 0.27 25.31
N ASN A 374 15.56 0.31 24.30
CA ASN A 374 14.31 -0.46 24.27
C ASN A 374 14.43 -1.65 23.31
N ASP A 375 14.49 -2.87 23.88
CA ASP A 375 14.62 -4.11 23.10
C ASP A 375 13.42 -4.36 22.17
N GLU A 376 12.22 -3.84 22.49
CA GLU A 376 11.06 -3.94 21.61
C GLU A 376 11.28 -3.20 20.27
N THR A 377 11.92 -2.03 20.32
CA THR A 377 12.18 -1.26 19.10
C THR A 377 13.30 -1.85 18.25
N ARG A 378 14.23 -2.60 18.86
CA ARG A 378 15.25 -3.38 18.15
C ARG A 378 14.60 -4.53 17.38
N SER A 379 13.77 -5.32 18.04
CA SER A 379 12.98 -6.40 17.42
C SER A 379 12.13 -5.87 16.27
N TRP A 380 11.56 -4.69 16.41
CA TRP A 380 10.74 -4.06 15.39
C TRP A 380 11.51 -3.70 14.10
N VAL A 381 12.73 -3.16 14.20
CA VAL A 381 13.56 -2.90 13.01
C VAL A 381 13.90 -4.20 12.28
N GLY A 382 14.29 -5.24 13.02
CA GLY A 382 14.50 -6.58 12.47
C GLY A 382 13.28 -7.11 11.73
N ASP A 383 12.09 -6.97 12.34
CA ASP A 383 10.81 -7.37 11.71
C ASP A 383 10.53 -6.58 10.42
N ILE A 384 10.79 -5.27 10.39
CA ILE A 384 10.61 -4.44 9.21
C ILE A 384 11.55 -4.90 8.09
N VAL A 385 12.83 -5.07 8.38
CA VAL A 385 13.83 -5.54 7.41
C VAL A 385 13.44 -6.91 6.85
N LYS A 386 13.07 -7.86 7.74
CA LYS A 386 12.59 -9.17 7.36
C LYS A 386 11.37 -9.09 6.44
N GLN A 387 10.36 -8.29 6.79
CA GLN A 387 9.14 -8.13 6.00
C GLN A 387 9.42 -7.54 4.61
N ILE A 388 10.34 -6.59 4.51
CA ILE A 388 10.72 -5.96 3.23
C ILE A 388 11.44 -6.98 2.33
N ARG A 389 12.36 -7.78 2.90
CA ARG A 389 13.06 -8.85 2.16
C ARG A 389 12.11 -9.96 1.72
N GLU A 390 11.26 -10.44 2.63
CA GLU A 390 10.25 -11.45 2.31
C GLU A 390 9.25 -10.98 1.24
N ALA A 391 9.13 -9.68 1.03
CA ALA A 391 8.36 -9.10 -0.06
C ALA A 391 9.16 -9.02 -1.37
N GLY A 392 10.43 -9.48 -1.37
CA GLY A 392 11.31 -9.52 -2.53
C GLY A 392 12.04 -8.22 -2.83
N PHE A 393 12.06 -7.25 -1.89
CA PHE A 393 12.92 -6.07 -2.02
C PHE A 393 14.30 -6.40 -1.48
N GLU A 394 15.32 -6.16 -2.28
CA GLU A 394 16.69 -6.15 -1.80
C GLU A 394 16.93 -4.89 -0.99
N ILE A 395 17.38 -5.04 0.24
CA ILE A 395 17.87 -3.94 1.08
C ILE A 395 19.36 -4.14 1.22
N ASN A 396 20.12 -3.19 0.71
CA ASN A 396 21.55 -3.16 1.00
C ASN A 396 21.75 -2.61 2.40
N ILE A 397 22.43 -3.38 3.26
CA ILE A 397 22.68 -3.01 4.66
C ILE A 397 23.66 -1.83 4.75
N GLU A 398 24.52 -1.65 3.75
CA GLU A 398 25.40 -0.48 3.63
C GLU A 398 24.64 0.84 3.42
N GLU A 399 23.35 0.76 3.03
CA GLU A 399 22.46 1.91 2.85
C GLU A 399 21.67 2.27 4.11
N ILE A 400 21.92 1.62 5.25
CA ILE A 400 21.35 2.01 6.54
C ILE A 400 22.13 3.22 7.07
N ASN A 401 21.48 4.37 7.03
CA ASN A 401 22.06 5.62 7.55
C ASN A 401 21.56 5.86 8.97
N TYR A 402 22.49 6.22 9.86
CA TYR A 402 22.20 6.57 11.24
C TYR A 402 22.33 8.08 11.40
N THR A 403 21.29 8.75 11.85
CA THR A 403 21.37 10.14 12.30
C THR A 403 21.14 10.18 13.81
N GLY A 404 22.12 10.71 14.54
CA GLY A 404 21.92 11.09 15.92
C GLY A 404 21.04 12.34 16.03
N ASP A 405 20.47 12.57 17.19
CA ASP A 405 19.57 13.69 17.49
C ASP A 405 20.36 15.02 17.65
N ASP A 406 21.13 15.42 16.64
CA ASP A 406 21.90 16.68 16.60
C ASP A 406 21.16 17.78 15.80
N GLY A 407 19.86 17.67 15.60
CA GLY A 407 19.08 18.82 15.13
C GLY A 407 19.10 19.93 16.18
N PRO A 408 19.03 21.23 15.77
CA PRO A 408 18.87 22.33 16.74
C PRO A 408 17.57 22.07 17.50
N GLY A 409 17.70 21.42 18.65
CA GLY A 409 16.61 21.22 19.59
C GLY A 409 15.99 22.56 19.90
N ILE A 410 14.70 22.62 20.08
CA ILE A 410 14.09 23.74 20.80
C ILE A 410 14.78 23.72 22.15
N ALA A 411 15.69 24.69 22.37
CA ALA A 411 16.43 24.84 23.62
C ALA A 411 15.41 24.86 24.77
N ASP A 412 15.56 23.91 25.69
CA ASP A 412 14.85 24.02 26.96
C ASP A 412 15.49 25.19 27.72
N ASP A 413 14.66 26.13 28.15
CA ASP A 413 15.01 27.28 28.98
C ASP A 413 15.46 26.86 30.41
N ASP A 414 15.48 25.55 30.69
CA ASP A 414 15.91 24.93 31.93
C ASP A 414 17.25 24.23 31.76
N GLY A 415 18.29 24.98 31.58
CA GLY A 415 19.71 24.82 31.80
C GLY A 415 20.31 23.48 32.29
N LEU A 416 19.88 22.34 31.76
CA LEU A 416 20.51 21.04 31.93
C LEU A 416 21.10 20.58 30.60
N ASP A 417 22.33 20.97 30.38
CA ASP A 417 23.25 20.42 29.40
C ASP A 417 23.57 18.94 29.75
N ASP A 418 22.68 18.02 29.41
CA ASP A 418 23.07 16.63 29.20
C ASP A 418 23.59 16.53 27.76
N ALA A 419 24.88 16.81 27.60
CA ALA A 419 25.58 16.57 26.35
C ALA A 419 25.42 15.12 25.94
N TYR A 420 24.60 14.89 24.94
CA TYR A 420 24.33 13.58 24.35
C TYR A 420 25.64 13.02 23.77
N ASP A 421 26.17 11.95 24.36
CA ASP A 421 27.45 11.36 23.99
C ASP A 421 27.32 10.63 22.63
N PHE A 422 27.56 11.37 21.55
CA PHE A 422 27.53 10.93 20.17
C PHE A 422 28.41 9.70 19.89
N SER A 423 29.54 9.57 20.60
CA SER A 423 30.44 8.43 20.42
C SER A 423 29.84 7.13 20.95
N LYS A 424 29.05 7.21 22.02
CA LYS A 424 28.35 6.08 22.64
C LYS A 424 27.20 5.60 21.80
N ASN A 425 26.46 6.53 21.19
CA ASN A 425 25.33 6.23 20.30
C ASN A 425 25.78 5.64 18.97
N LYS A 426 26.89 6.09 18.39
CA LYS A 426 27.50 5.49 17.21
C LYS A 426 27.90 4.04 17.45
N LYS A 427 28.42 3.72 18.64
CA LYS A 427 28.80 2.35 19.02
C LYS A 427 27.56 1.44 19.21
N ILE A 428 26.48 1.96 19.81
CA ILE A 428 25.22 1.25 19.98
C ILE A 428 24.57 1.03 18.60
N ALA A 429 24.59 2.02 17.71
CA ALA A 429 24.11 1.92 16.35
C ALA A 429 24.85 0.83 15.57
N GLN A 430 26.15 0.77 15.73
CA GLN A 430 27.00 -0.23 15.08
C GLN A 430 26.75 -1.63 15.60
N LEU A 431 26.58 -1.81 16.91
CA LEU A 431 26.19 -3.09 17.53
C LEU A 431 24.79 -3.56 17.07
N LEU A 432 23.85 -2.64 16.93
CA LEU A 432 22.51 -2.94 16.44
C LEU A 432 22.51 -3.38 14.98
N LEU A 433 23.39 -2.79 14.17
CA LEU A 433 23.62 -3.17 12.79
C LEU A 433 24.23 -4.58 12.72
N GLU A 434 25.23 -4.85 13.54
CA GLU A 434 25.88 -6.17 13.61
C GLU A 434 24.90 -7.25 14.05
N ASP A 435 24.02 -6.99 15.04
CA ASP A 435 22.95 -7.90 15.47
C ASP A 435 21.93 -8.16 14.35
N ILE A 436 21.53 -7.10 13.63
CA ILE A 436 20.59 -7.21 12.49
C ILE A 436 21.23 -8.03 11.36
N ILE A 437 22.51 -7.77 11.04
CA ILE A 437 23.27 -8.51 10.04
C ILE A 437 23.35 -9.97 10.44
N HIS A 438 23.70 -10.26 11.67
CA HIS A 438 23.83 -11.63 12.18
C HIS A 438 22.49 -12.39 12.16
N GLU A 439 21.38 -11.76 12.59
CA GLU A 439 20.05 -12.36 12.47
C GLU A 439 19.65 -12.63 11.00
N MET A 440 20.07 -11.76 10.10
CA MET A 440 19.78 -11.91 8.67
C MET A 440 20.58 -13.03 8.05
N GLU A 441 21.86 -13.17 8.36
CA GLU A 441 22.71 -14.30 7.94
C GLU A 441 22.15 -15.63 8.46
N LEU A 442 21.69 -15.68 9.71
CA LEU A 442 21.00 -16.85 10.27
C LEU A 442 19.69 -17.19 9.56
N LEU A 443 18.94 -16.18 9.08
CA LEU A 443 17.70 -16.39 8.33
C LEU A 443 17.98 -16.87 6.91
N GLU A 444 19.03 -16.38 6.26
CA GLU A 444 19.50 -16.86 4.94
C GLU A 444 19.98 -18.31 5.06
N LEU A 445 20.78 -18.64 6.05
CA LEU A 445 21.19 -20.02 6.35
C LEU A 445 19.99 -20.95 6.60
N ARG A 446 18.97 -20.49 7.34
CA ARG A 446 17.74 -21.27 7.57
C ARG A 446 16.92 -21.44 6.30
N ALA A 447 16.84 -20.42 5.45
CA ALA A 447 16.13 -20.48 4.18
C ALA A 447 16.84 -21.44 3.20
N ASP A 448 18.17 -21.41 3.17
CA ASP A 448 18.99 -22.32 2.37
C ASP A 448 18.85 -23.77 2.86
N LEU A 449 18.85 -23.99 4.18
CA LEU A 449 18.60 -25.31 4.79
C LEU A 449 17.17 -25.84 4.52
N CYS A 450 16.17 -24.96 4.48
CA CYS A 450 14.80 -25.35 4.14
C CYS A 450 14.59 -25.69 2.66
N ASN A 451 15.50 -25.24 1.78
CA ASN A 451 15.47 -25.54 0.35
C ASN A 451 16.33 -26.78 -0.02
N LEU A 452 17.04 -27.39 0.95
CA LEU A 452 17.79 -28.62 0.74
C LEU A 452 16.83 -29.82 0.73
N THR A 453 17.08 -30.74 -0.18
CA THR A 453 16.39 -32.04 -0.19
C THR A 453 16.88 -32.90 0.98
N ASP A 454 16.07 -33.89 1.41
CA ASP A 454 16.46 -34.84 2.48
C ASP A 454 17.79 -35.54 2.19
N GLU A 455 18.13 -35.83 0.91
CA GLU A 455 19.42 -36.35 0.49
C GLU A 455 20.57 -35.36 0.71
N GLN A 456 20.34 -34.06 0.52
CA GLN A 456 21.35 -33.03 0.75
C GLN A 456 21.57 -32.75 2.25
N LEU A 457 20.53 -32.89 3.06
CA LEU A 457 20.64 -32.78 4.53
C LEU A 457 21.43 -33.92 5.15
N MET A 458 21.33 -35.15 4.61
CA MET A 458 22.08 -36.30 5.08
C MET A 458 23.58 -36.25 4.79
N THR A 459 24.05 -35.31 3.97
CA THR A 459 25.49 -35.14 3.68
C THR A 459 26.23 -34.22 4.65
N PHE A 460 25.48 -33.62 5.61
CA PHE A 460 26.03 -32.76 6.67
C PHE A 460 26.26 -33.46 8.02
N GLU A 461 25.99 -34.79 8.13
CA GLU A 461 26.48 -35.64 9.22
C GLU A 461 27.84 -36.24 8.84
#